data_6e1d6e6c8855f819ab40e6f2da39ce73
#
_entry.id   6e1d6e6c8855f819ab40e6f2da39ce73
#
_cell.length_a   1.000
_cell.length_b   1.000
_cell.length_c   1.000
_cell.angle_alpha   90.00
_cell.angle_beta   90.00
_cell.angle_gamma   90.00
#
_symmetry.space_group_name_H-M   'P 1'
#
loop_
_entity.id
_entity.type
_entity.pdbx_description
1 polymer ?
#
loop_
_entity_poly.entity_id
_entity_poly.type
_entity_poly.pdbx_seq_one_letter_code
_entity_poly.pdbx_strand_id
1 'polypeptide(L)'
;MRYALCAKRFAYCMDLSVQKREKFGRAVKTLRREGLIPAELYGHGVENLHLAIPKKEFTKIFKEAGESTMINIVLVSPTGEERRPAMIHDVSYDSLTDEVINVDFYQVRLDEKVKVKVPLNFTGQSPAVKDLGGVLVKAMHDIEIEALPDKIPHAIQVDITQIKNI
;
A
#
# COMPACT_ATOMS: atom_id res chain seq x y z
N MET A 1 16.87 20.07 -21.75
CA MET A 1 16.41 18.94 -22.57
C MET A 1 16.98 17.62 -22.05
N ARG A 2 16.47 17.09 -20.93
CA ARG A 2 16.93 15.80 -20.35
C ARG A 2 15.83 15.05 -19.59
N TYR A 3 14.56 15.20 -19.94
CA TYR A 3 13.42 14.55 -19.26
C TYR A 3 12.67 13.52 -20.11
N ALA A 4 13.27 13.03 -21.21
CA ALA A 4 12.56 12.21 -22.20
C ALA A 4 12.86 10.70 -22.18
N LEU A 5 13.61 10.17 -21.20
CA LEU A 5 14.03 8.75 -21.22
C LEU A 5 13.46 7.87 -20.11
N CYS A 6 12.65 8.41 -19.19
CA CYS A 6 12.04 7.62 -18.12
C CYS A 6 10.58 7.18 -18.38
N ALA A 7 9.99 7.57 -19.52
CA ALA A 7 8.55 7.46 -19.76
C ALA A 7 8.06 6.09 -20.28
N LYS A 8 8.86 5.04 -20.35
CA LYS A 8 8.43 3.76 -20.97
C LYS A 8 8.61 2.48 -20.13
N ARG A 9 9.04 2.55 -18.86
CA ARG A 9 9.26 1.32 -18.08
C ARG A 9 8.68 1.29 -16.67
N PHE A 10 8.23 2.42 -16.12
CA PHE A 10 7.62 2.46 -14.77
C PHE A 10 6.31 3.26 -14.82
N ALA A 11 5.24 2.59 -15.17
CA ALA A 11 3.94 3.23 -15.40
C ALA A 11 3.24 3.72 -14.11
N TYR A 12 3.77 3.49 -12.91
CA TYR A 12 3.13 3.87 -11.63
C TYR A 12 4.13 4.10 -10.48
N CYS A 13 5.19 4.86 -10.70
CA CYS A 13 5.99 5.36 -9.59
C CYS A 13 5.41 6.69 -9.10
N MET A 14 4.54 6.65 -8.11
CA MET A 14 4.12 7.84 -7.37
C MET A 14 5.21 8.21 -6.37
N ASP A 15 5.63 9.48 -6.40
CA ASP A 15 6.62 9.99 -5.46
C ASP A 15 5.90 10.45 -4.18
N LEU A 16 6.31 9.92 -3.03
CA LEU A 16 5.81 10.29 -1.71
C LEU A 16 6.90 11.02 -0.93
N SER A 17 6.69 12.30 -0.67
CA SER A 17 7.63 13.10 0.13
C SER A 17 7.52 12.75 1.60
N VAL A 18 8.63 12.37 2.22
CA VAL A 18 8.68 11.97 3.62
C VAL A 18 9.79 12.66 4.38
N GLN A 19 9.59 12.81 5.68
CA GLN A 19 10.58 13.38 6.59
C GLN A 19 11.06 12.32 7.58
N LYS A 20 12.35 12.37 7.96
CA LYS A 20 12.87 11.49 8.99
C LYS A 20 12.30 11.91 10.35
N ARG A 21 11.83 10.92 11.12
CA ARG A 21 11.20 11.11 12.42
C ARG A 21 12.20 10.86 13.55
N GLU A 22 12.23 11.76 14.52
CA GLU A 22 13.01 11.62 15.76
C GLU A 22 12.10 11.39 16.99
N LYS A 23 10.79 11.62 16.85
CA LYS A 23 9.81 11.47 17.93
C LYS A 23 9.30 10.03 17.98
N PHE A 24 9.40 9.39 19.16
CA PHE A 24 8.97 8.00 19.40
C PHE A 24 7.96 7.89 20.55
N GLY A 25 7.31 6.75 20.65
CA GLY A 25 6.39 6.42 21.73
C GLY A 25 5.20 7.38 21.84
N ARG A 26 4.93 7.91 23.02
CA ARG A 26 3.76 8.78 23.26
C ARG A 26 3.77 10.08 22.44
N ALA A 27 4.94 10.59 22.07
CA ALA A 27 5.07 11.81 21.27
C ALA A 27 4.53 11.66 19.83
N VAL A 28 4.33 10.43 19.36
CA VAL A 28 3.71 10.15 18.06
C VAL A 28 2.25 10.62 17.97
N LYS A 29 1.53 10.69 19.12
CA LYS A 29 0.17 11.26 19.15
C LYS A 29 0.12 12.72 18.71
N THR A 30 1.18 13.48 19.00
CA THR A 30 1.27 14.90 18.58
C THR A 30 1.42 14.98 17.07
N LEU A 31 2.25 14.13 16.44
CA LEU A 31 2.40 14.08 14.99
C LEU A 31 1.07 13.84 14.26
N ARG A 32 0.25 12.92 14.78
CA ARG A 32 -1.08 12.66 14.18
C ARG A 32 -2.00 13.86 14.27
N ARG A 33 -1.94 14.65 15.36
CA ARG A 33 -2.70 15.90 15.49
C ARG A 33 -2.22 16.98 14.52
N GLU A 34 -0.94 16.96 14.19
CA GLU A 34 -0.32 17.85 13.18
C GLU A 34 -0.63 17.39 11.73
N GLY A 35 -1.36 16.29 11.56
CA GLY A 35 -1.72 15.75 10.24
C GLY A 35 -0.61 14.92 9.59
N LEU A 36 0.34 14.44 10.39
CA LEU A 36 1.42 13.55 9.98
C LEU A 36 1.13 12.11 10.42
N ILE A 37 1.30 11.15 9.53
CA ILE A 37 1.21 9.72 9.82
C ILE A 37 2.62 9.20 10.11
N PRO A 38 2.84 8.51 11.23
CA PRO A 38 4.08 7.79 11.47
C PRO A 38 4.19 6.62 10.49
N ALA A 39 5.37 6.41 9.95
CA ALA A 39 5.64 5.28 9.07
C ALA A 39 7.02 4.70 9.36
N GLU A 40 7.20 3.47 8.94
CA GLU A 40 8.47 2.76 9.04
C GLU A 40 8.85 2.21 7.66
N LEU A 41 10.11 2.38 7.30
CA LEU A 41 10.68 1.80 6.09
C LEU A 41 11.73 0.78 6.50
N TYR A 42 11.53 -0.45 6.12
CA TYR A 42 12.46 -1.55 6.36
C TYR A 42 12.62 -2.41 5.11
N GLY A 43 13.66 -3.25 5.08
CA GLY A 43 13.91 -4.11 3.94
C GLY A 43 15.16 -4.96 4.13
N HIS A 44 15.40 -5.88 3.20
CA HIS A 44 16.55 -6.76 3.29
C HIS A 44 17.87 -5.98 3.09
N GLY A 45 18.73 -5.98 4.13
CA GLY A 45 20.02 -5.30 4.11
C GLY A 45 19.98 -3.77 4.20
N VAL A 46 18.86 -3.20 4.65
CA VAL A 46 18.67 -1.76 4.82
C VAL A 46 18.37 -1.46 6.29
N GLU A 47 18.92 -0.36 6.79
CA GLU A 47 18.58 0.12 8.13
C GLU A 47 17.11 0.56 8.20
N ASN A 48 16.46 0.24 9.31
CA ASN A 48 15.09 0.68 9.55
C ASN A 48 15.05 2.20 9.70
N LEU A 49 14.24 2.85 8.88
CA LEU A 49 14.05 4.28 8.91
C LEU A 49 12.66 4.62 9.45
N HIS A 50 12.64 5.46 10.46
CA HIS A 50 11.41 5.99 11.01
C HIS A 50 11.04 7.28 10.29
N LEU A 51 9.85 7.31 9.71
CA LEU A 51 9.38 8.36 8.81
C LEU A 51 8.12 9.03 9.34
N ALA A 52 7.89 10.24 8.89
CA ALA A 52 6.64 10.96 9.06
C ALA A 52 6.12 11.40 7.69
N ILE A 53 4.86 11.10 7.40
CA ILE A 53 4.24 11.30 6.10
C ILE A 53 3.05 12.26 6.22
N PRO A 54 2.87 13.22 5.32
CA PRO A 54 1.67 14.04 5.29
C PRO A 54 0.42 13.18 4.98
N LYS A 55 -0.56 13.20 5.89
CA LYS A 55 -1.81 12.40 5.76
C LYS A 55 -2.51 12.64 4.43
N LYS A 56 -2.54 13.89 3.96
CA LYS A 56 -3.22 14.25 2.70
C LYS A 56 -2.56 13.62 1.48
N GLU A 57 -1.22 13.60 1.42
CA GLU A 57 -0.48 13.02 0.29
C GLU A 57 -0.61 11.51 0.29
N PHE A 58 -0.42 10.87 1.46
CA PHE A 58 -0.58 9.43 1.59
C PHE A 58 -1.98 8.97 1.17
N THR A 59 -3.04 9.65 1.65
CA THR A 59 -4.43 9.26 1.32
C THR A 59 -4.71 9.35 -0.18
N LYS A 60 -4.14 10.32 -0.89
CA LYS A 60 -4.27 10.42 -2.35
C LYS A 60 -3.60 9.24 -3.04
N ILE A 61 -2.33 8.99 -2.70
CA ILE A 61 -1.54 7.90 -3.28
C ILE A 61 -2.20 6.56 -2.98
N PHE A 62 -2.64 6.34 -1.75
CA PHE A 62 -3.28 5.10 -1.34
C PHE A 62 -4.59 4.81 -2.08
N LYS A 63 -5.40 5.85 -2.34
CA LYS A 63 -6.65 5.71 -3.13
C LYS A 63 -6.40 5.37 -4.59
N GLU A 64 -5.33 5.90 -5.17
CA GLU A 64 -4.98 5.69 -6.58
C GLU A 64 -4.18 4.41 -6.78
N ALA A 65 -3.27 4.12 -5.87
CA ALA A 65 -2.31 3.02 -5.96
C ALA A 65 -2.83 1.72 -5.32
N GLY A 66 -3.61 1.81 -4.24
CA GLY A 66 -3.96 0.63 -3.43
C GLY A 66 -2.77 0.12 -2.61
N GLU A 67 -2.95 -1.07 -2.00
CA GLU A 67 -1.94 -1.66 -1.10
C GLU A 67 -0.77 -2.34 -1.84
N SER A 68 -0.97 -2.73 -3.10
CA SER A 68 -0.01 -3.55 -3.86
C SER A 68 0.88 -2.77 -4.82
N THR A 69 0.89 -1.43 -4.74
CA THR A 69 1.60 -0.60 -5.70
C THR A 69 2.97 -0.19 -5.19
N MET A 70 3.94 -0.19 -6.11
CA MET A 70 5.26 0.38 -5.85
C MET A 70 5.19 1.90 -5.81
N ILE A 71 5.76 2.49 -4.78
CA ILE A 71 5.90 3.93 -4.60
C ILE A 71 7.36 4.30 -4.39
N ASN A 72 7.74 5.48 -4.82
CA ASN A 72 9.06 6.03 -4.50
C ASN A 72 8.95 6.87 -3.24
N ILE A 73 9.63 6.47 -2.21
CA ILE A 73 9.79 7.26 -1.00
C ILE A 73 10.91 8.27 -1.24
N VAL A 74 10.55 9.54 -1.25
CA VAL A 74 11.49 10.66 -1.39
C VAL A 74 11.84 11.19 -0.01
N LEU A 75 13.02 10.81 0.48
CA LEU A 75 13.55 11.32 1.74
C LEU A 75 14.12 12.71 1.52
N VAL A 76 13.48 13.70 2.10
CA VAL A 76 13.97 15.07 2.09
C VAL A 76 14.97 15.24 3.24
N SER A 77 16.26 15.27 2.92
CA SER A 77 17.36 15.50 3.85
C SER A 77 18.08 16.81 3.51
N PRO A 78 18.72 17.46 4.48
CA PRO A 78 19.53 18.66 4.23
C PRO A 78 20.66 18.45 3.22
N THR A 79 21.08 17.21 3.04
CA THR A 79 22.15 16.79 2.12
C THR A 79 21.65 16.44 0.71
N GLY A 80 20.33 16.40 0.47
CA GLY A 80 19.75 16.09 -0.82
C GLY A 80 18.48 15.23 -0.71
N GLU A 81 17.86 14.97 -1.85
CA GLU A 81 16.73 14.08 -2.00
C GLU A 81 17.23 12.68 -2.31
N GLU A 82 16.85 11.71 -1.49
CA GLU A 82 17.11 10.28 -1.72
C GLU A 82 15.81 9.59 -2.08
N ARG A 83 15.79 8.88 -3.21
CA ARG A 83 14.63 8.13 -3.69
C ARG A 83 14.84 6.65 -3.44
N ARG A 84 13.91 6.04 -2.73
CA ARG A 84 13.93 4.61 -2.42
C ARG A 84 12.64 3.95 -2.88
N PRO A 85 12.70 2.94 -3.77
CA PRO A 85 11.53 2.19 -4.17
C PRO A 85 11.06 1.33 -3.00
N ALA A 86 9.79 1.44 -2.67
CA ALA A 86 9.16 0.68 -1.60
C ALA A 86 7.73 0.30 -1.95
N MET A 87 7.21 -0.70 -1.27
CA MET A 87 5.80 -1.11 -1.32
C MET A 87 5.15 -0.87 0.02
N ILE A 88 3.86 -0.63 0.01
CA ILE A 88 3.05 -0.62 1.23
C ILE A 88 2.91 -2.07 1.67
N HIS A 89 3.39 -2.39 2.88
CA HIS A 89 3.31 -3.73 3.43
C HIS A 89 2.11 -3.91 4.35
N ASP A 90 1.87 -2.92 5.21
CA ASP A 90 0.72 -2.92 6.10
C ASP A 90 0.25 -1.49 6.40
N VAL A 91 -1.05 -1.34 6.61
CA VAL A 91 -1.67 -0.08 7.00
C VAL A 91 -2.56 -0.32 8.20
N SER A 92 -2.20 0.25 9.32
CA SER A 92 -2.98 0.14 10.55
C SER A 92 -4.00 1.27 10.64
N TYR A 93 -5.25 0.92 10.95
CA TYR A 93 -6.37 1.85 11.08
C TYR A 93 -6.84 1.96 12.53
N ASP A 94 -7.37 3.11 12.87
CA ASP A 94 -8.12 3.30 14.11
C ASP A 94 -9.50 2.68 13.97
N SER A 95 -9.86 1.77 14.88
CA SER A 95 -11.13 1.02 14.84
C SER A 95 -12.38 1.89 15.04
N LEU A 96 -12.23 3.13 15.50
CA LEU A 96 -13.36 4.05 15.78
C LEU A 96 -13.51 5.12 14.70
N THR A 97 -12.39 5.60 14.16
CA THR A 97 -12.37 6.76 13.24
C THR A 97 -12.02 6.37 11.81
N ASP A 98 -11.65 5.11 11.55
CA ASP A 98 -11.12 4.60 10.27
C ASP A 98 -9.94 5.43 9.73
N GLU A 99 -9.26 6.15 10.63
CA GLU A 99 -8.10 6.92 10.29
C GLU A 99 -6.83 6.07 10.30
N VAL A 100 -5.95 6.31 9.33
CA VAL A 100 -4.64 5.64 9.30
C VAL A 100 -3.79 6.05 10.48
N ILE A 101 -3.39 5.07 11.29
CA ILE A 101 -2.55 5.25 12.49
C ILE A 101 -1.08 5.06 12.17
N ASN A 102 -0.75 4.06 11.38
CA ASN A 102 0.63 3.71 11.02
C ASN A 102 0.68 3.14 9.60
N VAL A 103 1.82 3.29 8.95
CA VAL A 103 2.07 2.73 7.63
C VAL A 103 3.43 2.07 7.62
N ASP A 104 3.48 0.83 7.20
CA ASP A 104 4.70 0.07 7.07
C ASP A 104 5.08 -0.07 5.60
N PHE A 105 6.29 0.37 5.27
CA PHE A 105 6.85 0.26 3.93
C PHE A 105 7.95 -0.79 3.92
N TYR A 106 7.88 -1.64 2.92
CA TYR A 106 8.94 -2.59 2.63
C TYR A 106 9.75 -2.11 1.43
N GLN A 107 11.04 -1.86 1.64
CA GLN A 107 11.94 -1.52 0.54
C GLN A 107 12.19 -2.76 -0.30
N VAL A 108 11.76 -2.72 -1.55
CA VAL A 108 11.85 -3.84 -2.47
C VAL A 108 13.13 -3.80 -3.29
N ARG A 109 13.67 -4.98 -3.54
CA ARG A 109 14.69 -5.21 -4.57
C ARG A 109 14.00 -5.83 -5.77
N LEU A 110 14.28 -5.31 -6.96
CA LEU A 110 13.62 -5.76 -8.19
C LEU A 110 13.88 -7.23 -8.53
N ASP A 111 14.97 -7.78 -7.98
CA ASP A 111 15.43 -9.14 -8.25
C ASP A 111 14.87 -10.19 -7.27
N GLU A 112 14.19 -9.76 -6.21
CA GLU A 112 13.69 -10.65 -5.16
C GLU A 112 12.17 -10.75 -5.21
N LYS A 113 11.64 -11.95 -4.95
CA LYS A 113 10.20 -12.17 -4.79
C LYS A 113 9.76 -11.60 -3.45
N VAL A 114 8.65 -10.89 -3.46
CA VAL A 114 8.03 -10.36 -2.26
C VAL A 114 6.66 -10.99 -2.04
N LYS A 115 6.30 -11.17 -0.77
CA LYS A 115 4.97 -11.62 -0.35
C LYS A 115 4.12 -10.38 -0.08
N VAL A 116 3.00 -10.29 -0.76
CA VAL A 116 2.08 -9.14 -0.67
C VAL A 116 0.66 -9.63 -0.57
N LYS A 117 -0.14 -8.93 0.21
CA LYS A 117 -1.59 -9.12 0.25
C LYS A 117 -2.22 -8.36 -0.90
N VAL A 118 -3.02 -9.04 -1.71
CA VAL A 118 -3.73 -8.46 -2.85
C VAL A 118 -5.22 -8.58 -2.61
N PRO A 119 -5.98 -7.47 -2.72
CA PRO A 119 -7.41 -7.47 -2.48
C PRO A 119 -8.16 -8.26 -3.57
N LEU A 120 -9.23 -8.95 -3.14
CA LEU A 120 -10.12 -9.70 -4.01
C LEU A 120 -11.31 -8.84 -4.41
N ASN A 121 -11.47 -8.61 -5.71
CA ASN A 121 -12.64 -7.96 -6.27
C ASN A 121 -13.62 -9.01 -6.80
N PHE A 122 -14.75 -9.17 -6.12
CA PHE A 122 -15.81 -10.08 -6.53
C PHE A 122 -16.66 -9.43 -7.61
N THR A 123 -16.72 -10.06 -8.79
CA THR A 123 -17.49 -9.60 -9.94
C THR A 123 -18.63 -10.56 -10.23
N GLY A 124 -19.75 -10.01 -10.76
CA GLY A 124 -20.95 -10.79 -11.08
C GLY A 124 -21.95 -10.91 -9.92
N GLN A 125 -23.04 -11.62 -10.17
CA GLN A 125 -24.06 -11.96 -9.18
C GLN A 125 -24.27 -13.48 -9.19
N SER A 126 -24.17 -14.08 -8.02
CA SER A 126 -24.43 -15.52 -7.89
C SER A 126 -25.93 -15.79 -8.06
N PRO A 127 -26.32 -16.81 -8.86
CA PRO A 127 -27.69 -17.29 -8.95
C PRO A 127 -28.27 -17.68 -7.58
N ALA A 128 -27.46 -18.23 -6.69
CA ALA A 128 -27.87 -18.58 -5.32
C ALA A 128 -28.38 -17.36 -4.51
N VAL A 129 -27.77 -16.20 -4.70
CA VAL A 129 -28.24 -14.94 -4.06
C VAL A 129 -29.50 -14.42 -4.73
N LYS A 130 -29.58 -14.53 -6.07
CA LYS A 130 -30.66 -13.92 -6.86
C LYS A 130 -31.94 -14.75 -6.81
N ASP A 131 -31.83 -16.07 -6.94
CA ASP A 131 -32.97 -16.96 -7.09
C ASP A 131 -33.40 -17.62 -5.77
N LEU A 132 -32.46 -17.88 -4.87
CA LEU A 132 -32.70 -18.57 -3.60
C LEU A 132 -32.69 -17.63 -2.38
N GLY A 133 -32.48 -16.33 -2.56
CA GLY A 133 -32.43 -15.37 -1.45
C GLY A 133 -31.26 -15.58 -0.49
N GLY A 134 -30.20 -16.26 -0.94
CA GLY A 134 -29.00 -16.51 -0.15
C GLY A 134 -28.21 -15.21 0.16
N VAL A 135 -27.45 -15.23 1.24
CA VAL A 135 -26.56 -14.12 1.61
C VAL A 135 -25.13 -14.47 1.23
N LEU A 136 -24.48 -13.62 0.43
CA LEU A 136 -23.07 -13.78 0.10
C LEU A 136 -22.19 -13.35 1.27
N VAL A 137 -21.57 -14.31 1.96
CA VAL A 137 -20.60 -14.04 3.01
C VAL A 137 -19.19 -14.12 2.41
N LYS A 138 -18.47 -13.00 2.41
CA LYS A 138 -17.08 -12.92 1.96
C LYS A 138 -16.18 -13.30 3.14
N ALA A 139 -15.70 -14.53 3.17
CA ALA A 139 -14.82 -15.02 4.24
C ALA A 139 -13.39 -14.49 4.13
N MET A 140 -12.95 -14.14 2.90
CA MET A 140 -11.61 -13.58 2.64
C MET A 140 -11.75 -12.32 1.81
N HIS A 141 -10.98 -11.30 2.15
CA HIS A 141 -10.96 -10.04 1.43
C HIS A 141 -9.67 -9.85 0.63
N ASP A 142 -8.61 -10.50 1.06
CA ASP A 142 -7.26 -10.44 0.49
C ASP A 142 -6.63 -11.84 0.39
N ILE A 143 -5.70 -11.99 -0.52
CA ILE A 143 -4.89 -13.20 -0.71
C ILE A 143 -3.42 -12.81 -0.68
N GLU A 144 -2.60 -13.56 0.07
CA GLU A 144 -1.15 -13.40 0.04
C GLU A 144 -0.58 -14.09 -1.19
N ILE A 145 0.13 -13.32 -2.03
CA ILE A 145 0.82 -13.83 -3.20
C ILE A 145 2.31 -13.58 -3.10
N GLU A 146 3.11 -14.47 -3.69
CA GLU A 146 4.55 -14.33 -3.83
C GLU A 146 4.90 -14.10 -5.29
N ALA A 147 5.34 -12.88 -5.62
CA ALA A 147 5.68 -12.51 -6.99
C ALA A 147 6.83 -11.50 -7.03
N LEU A 148 7.39 -11.30 -8.22
CA LEU A 148 8.31 -10.18 -8.45
C LEU A 148 7.52 -8.87 -8.41
N PRO A 149 8.11 -7.78 -7.90
CA PRO A 149 7.43 -6.48 -7.75
C PRO A 149 6.74 -5.98 -9.04
N ASP A 150 7.37 -6.20 -10.19
CA ASP A 150 6.82 -5.80 -11.50
C ASP A 150 5.59 -6.61 -11.97
N LYS A 151 5.32 -7.75 -11.32
CA LYS A 151 4.25 -8.68 -11.74
C LYS A 151 3.08 -8.76 -10.77
N ILE A 152 3.08 -7.91 -9.76
CA ILE A 152 2.01 -7.90 -8.74
C ILE A 152 0.79 -7.20 -9.32
N PRO A 153 -0.38 -7.87 -9.38
CA PRO A 153 -1.62 -7.24 -9.81
C PRO A 153 -2.18 -6.35 -8.69
N HIS A 154 -2.84 -5.25 -9.05
CA HIS A 154 -3.50 -4.36 -8.09
C HIS A 154 -4.70 -4.99 -7.39
N ALA A 155 -5.40 -5.90 -8.06
CA ALA A 155 -6.53 -6.64 -7.52
C ALA A 155 -6.73 -7.93 -8.32
N ILE A 156 -7.22 -8.97 -7.66
CA ILE A 156 -7.59 -10.22 -8.30
C ILE A 156 -9.11 -10.24 -8.46
N GLN A 157 -9.58 -10.37 -9.70
CA GLN A 157 -11.00 -10.46 -10.00
C GLN A 157 -11.46 -11.91 -9.83
N VAL A 158 -12.48 -12.10 -8.99
CA VAL A 158 -13.11 -13.41 -8.76
C VAL A 158 -14.54 -13.36 -9.29
N ASP A 159 -14.82 -14.16 -10.30
CA ASP A 159 -16.16 -14.29 -10.86
C ASP A 159 -17.01 -15.23 -10.00
N ILE A 160 -18.09 -14.69 -9.41
CA ILE A 160 -19.02 -15.45 -8.56
C ILE A 160 -20.26 -15.94 -9.32
N THR A 161 -20.38 -15.70 -10.61
CA THR A 161 -21.55 -16.09 -11.42
C THR A 161 -21.73 -17.61 -11.52
N GLN A 162 -20.65 -18.38 -11.33
CA GLN A 162 -20.67 -19.84 -11.41
C GLN A 162 -21.11 -20.54 -10.12
N ILE A 163 -21.27 -19.82 -9.02
CA ILE A 163 -21.69 -20.38 -7.73
C ILE A 163 -23.19 -20.64 -7.75
N LYS A 164 -23.59 -21.90 -7.94
CA LYS A 164 -24.99 -22.34 -8.08
C LYS A 164 -25.59 -22.94 -6.81
N ASN A 165 -24.75 -23.37 -5.87
CA ASN A 165 -25.18 -24.08 -4.66
C ASN A 165 -24.78 -23.31 -3.41
N ILE A 166 -25.62 -23.39 -2.40
CA ILE A 166 -25.40 -22.98 -1.01
C ILE A 166 -24.95 -24.19 -0.22
#